data_627be042ef53bf3dee96db44557769ea
#
_entry.id   627be042ef53bf3dee96db44557769ea
#
_cell.length_a   1.000
_cell.length_b   1.000
_cell.length_c   1.000
_cell.angle_alpha   90.00
_cell.angle_beta   90.00
_cell.angle_gamma   90.00
#
_symmetry.space_group_name_H-M   'P 1'
#
loop_
_entity.id
_entity.type
_entity.pdbx_description
1 polymer ?
#
loop_
_entity_poly.entity_id
_entity_poly.type
_entity_poly.pdbx_seq_one_letter_code
_entity_poly.pdbx_strand_id
1 'polypeptide(L)'
;MSSLSNSPFLSSKSFLNTLKYLKIGFFVLFAFGSILKSLFFLGIINVNFVPIDSMLTIGSAGLAITYIISSVNKKGVFIIAFNYLIALFLIGTLFFFMHYPGGKTMLYLSMGIIPLLILAISFGKKSENENGITVDELLWLVAILFVLIFGLISRIIYLGSQIPPMH
;
A
#
# COMPACT_ATOMS: atom_id res chain seq x y z
N MET A 1 -0.34 11.45 24.24
CA MET A 1 0.21 11.32 22.86
C MET A 1 0.82 12.60 22.28
N SER A 2 0.97 13.66 23.08
CA SER A 2 1.42 15.00 22.61
C SER A 2 2.95 15.22 22.59
N SER A 3 3.76 14.31 23.07
CA SER A 3 5.20 14.53 23.21
C SER A 3 6.07 14.09 22.01
N LEU A 4 5.56 13.21 21.15
CA LEU A 4 6.30 12.73 19.97
C LEU A 4 6.26 13.70 18.77
N SER A 5 5.22 14.55 18.69
CA SER A 5 5.05 15.47 17.55
C SER A 5 6.00 16.69 17.58
N ASN A 6 6.66 16.94 18.72
CA ASN A 6 7.53 18.10 18.91
C ASN A 6 9.02 17.78 18.84
N SER A 7 9.43 16.58 18.41
CA SER A 7 10.85 16.32 18.27
C SER A 7 11.42 17.07 17.05
N PRO A 8 12.43 17.93 17.25
CA PRO A 8 13.03 18.72 16.15
C PRO A 8 13.66 17.82 15.07
N PHE A 9 13.92 16.58 15.39
CA PHE A 9 14.46 15.58 14.47
C PHE A 9 13.44 15.18 13.39
N LEU A 10 12.19 14.91 13.77
CA LEU A 10 11.14 14.45 12.83
C LEU A 10 10.67 15.55 11.87
N SER A 11 10.86 16.81 12.24
CA SER A 11 10.52 17.98 11.41
C SER A 11 11.69 18.46 10.55
N SER A 12 12.88 17.84 10.66
CA SER A 12 14.05 18.26 9.89
C SER A 12 13.83 17.99 8.40
N LYS A 13 14.21 18.95 7.55
CA LYS A 13 14.13 18.85 6.09
C LYS A 13 14.89 17.64 5.56
N SER A 14 16.01 17.30 6.19
CA SER A 14 16.83 16.12 5.85
C SER A 14 16.05 14.82 6.10
N PHE A 15 15.38 14.71 7.25
CA PHE A 15 14.59 13.53 7.59
C PHE A 15 13.42 13.33 6.61
N LEU A 16 12.70 14.40 6.27
CA LEU A 16 11.59 14.35 5.32
C LEU A 16 12.04 13.92 3.92
N ASN A 17 13.19 14.42 3.46
CA ASN A 17 13.78 13.99 2.19
C ASN A 17 14.17 12.50 2.24
N THR A 18 14.80 12.05 3.31
CA THR A 18 15.16 10.63 3.48
C THR A 18 13.91 9.75 3.46
N LEU A 19 12.85 10.14 4.14
CA LEU A 19 11.58 9.42 4.15
C LEU A 19 10.94 9.33 2.75
N LYS A 20 11.05 10.41 1.95
CA LYS A 20 10.59 10.42 0.55
C LYS A 20 11.36 9.40 -0.30
N TYR A 21 12.67 9.34 -0.19
CA TYR A 21 13.49 8.37 -0.95
C TYR A 21 13.24 6.93 -0.49
N LEU A 22 13.07 6.69 0.81
CA LEU A 22 12.70 5.38 1.34
C LEU A 22 11.34 4.93 0.80
N LYS A 23 10.35 5.83 0.76
CA LYS A 23 9.03 5.55 0.18
C LYS A 23 9.13 5.13 -1.28
N ILE A 24 9.94 5.83 -2.08
CA ILE A 24 10.19 5.49 -3.49
C ILE A 24 10.84 4.10 -3.60
N GLY A 25 11.90 3.85 -2.83
CA GLY A 25 12.60 2.56 -2.84
C GLY A 25 11.69 1.38 -2.48
N PHE A 26 10.91 1.50 -1.42
CA PHE A 26 9.95 0.47 -1.02
C PHE A 26 8.82 0.28 -2.04
N PHE A 27 8.37 1.37 -2.68
CA PHE A 27 7.38 1.28 -3.75
C PHE A 27 7.92 0.51 -4.97
N VAL A 28 9.14 0.77 -5.37
CA VAL A 28 9.79 0.05 -6.48
C VAL A 28 9.88 -1.44 -6.16
N LEU A 29 10.32 -1.81 -4.95
CA LEU A 29 10.37 -3.20 -4.51
C LEU A 29 8.99 -3.86 -4.52
N PHE A 30 7.99 -3.17 -3.98
CA PHE A 30 6.60 -3.63 -3.94
C PHE A 30 6.02 -3.82 -5.35
N ALA A 31 6.18 -2.83 -6.23
CA ALA A 31 5.66 -2.87 -7.60
C ALA A 31 6.34 -3.99 -8.41
N PHE A 32 7.66 -4.07 -8.33
CA PHE A 32 8.42 -5.11 -9.04
C PHE A 32 8.08 -6.50 -8.54
N GLY A 33 8.02 -6.71 -7.23
CA GLY A 33 7.61 -7.98 -6.62
C GLY A 33 6.18 -8.36 -7.01
N SER A 34 5.23 -7.39 -7.04
CA SER A 34 3.84 -7.62 -7.47
C SER A 34 3.74 -8.01 -8.94
N ILE A 35 4.50 -7.35 -9.82
CA ILE A 35 4.54 -7.67 -11.26
C ILE A 35 5.10 -9.07 -11.46
N LEU A 36 6.23 -9.40 -10.85
CA LEU A 36 6.83 -10.74 -10.98
C LEU A 36 5.89 -11.83 -10.45
N LYS A 37 5.24 -11.60 -9.32
CA LYS A 37 4.26 -12.54 -8.76
C LYS A 37 3.06 -12.72 -9.69
N SER A 38 2.60 -11.65 -10.32
CA SER A 38 1.51 -11.68 -11.29
C SER A 38 1.89 -12.47 -12.55
N LEU A 39 3.08 -12.24 -13.10
CA LEU A 39 3.59 -12.98 -14.26
C LEU A 39 3.76 -14.47 -13.95
N PHE A 40 4.15 -14.80 -12.72
CA PHE A 40 4.19 -16.19 -12.26
C PHE A 40 2.77 -16.80 -12.22
N PHE A 41 1.77 -16.13 -11.66
CA PHE A 41 0.39 -16.60 -11.64
C PHE A 41 -0.20 -16.78 -13.04
N LEU A 42 0.21 -15.96 -14.00
CA LEU A 42 -0.18 -16.08 -15.40
C LEU A 42 0.59 -17.20 -16.15
N GLY A 43 1.53 -17.89 -15.50
CA GLY A 43 2.34 -18.94 -16.11
C GLY A 43 3.37 -18.45 -17.13
N ILE A 44 3.63 -17.12 -17.16
CA ILE A 44 4.57 -16.51 -18.11
C ILE A 44 6.02 -16.74 -17.70
N ILE A 45 6.26 -16.76 -16.38
CA ILE A 45 7.60 -16.99 -15.83
C ILE A 45 7.56 -18.16 -14.83
N ASN A 46 8.64 -18.95 -14.83
CA ASN A 46 8.85 -20.00 -13.84
C ASN A 46 10.07 -19.63 -13.00
N VAL A 47 9.86 -18.92 -11.91
CA VAL A 47 10.93 -18.36 -11.06
C VAL A 47 10.76 -18.85 -9.63
N ASN A 48 11.89 -18.97 -8.93
CA ASN A 48 11.90 -19.31 -7.52
C ASN A 48 11.16 -18.25 -6.68
N PHE A 49 10.22 -18.68 -5.85
CA PHE A 49 9.32 -17.80 -5.08
C PHE A 49 10.02 -16.94 -4.04
N VAL A 50 11.07 -17.45 -3.41
CA VAL A 50 11.69 -16.82 -2.23
C VAL A 50 12.11 -15.35 -2.45
N PRO A 51 12.81 -14.99 -3.55
CA PRO A 51 13.18 -13.60 -3.76
C PRO A 51 11.96 -12.69 -4.03
N ILE A 52 10.96 -13.18 -4.76
CA ILE A 52 9.73 -12.42 -5.08
C ILE A 52 8.94 -12.12 -3.81
N ASP A 53 8.77 -13.13 -2.96
CA ASP A 53 8.05 -13.00 -1.69
C ASP A 53 8.78 -12.07 -0.73
N SER A 54 10.12 -12.11 -0.71
CA SER A 54 10.93 -11.17 0.05
C SER A 54 10.77 -9.72 -0.44
N MET A 55 10.77 -9.48 -1.75
CA MET A 55 10.54 -8.16 -2.34
C MET A 55 9.16 -7.61 -1.98
N LEU A 56 8.11 -8.45 -2.09
CA LEU A 56 6.76 -8.09 -1.71
C LEU A 56 6.67 -7.74 -0.22
N THR A 57 7.26 -8.56 0.64
CA THR A 57 7.23 -8.37 2.09
C THR A 57 7.95 -7.09 2.49
N ILE A 58 9.19 -6.91 2.04
CA ILE A 58 10.01 -5.73 2.36
C ILE A 58 9.37 -4.48 1.77
N GLY A 59 8.90 -4.55 0.52
CA GLY A 59 8.26 -3.41 -0.16
C GLY A 59 6.98 -2.97 0.53
N SER A 60 6.05 -3.89 0.80
CA SER A 60 4.76 -3.55 1.42
C SER A 60 4.90 -3.14 2.88
N ALA A 61 5.69 -3.85 3.67
CA ALA A 61 5.94 -3.50 5.07
C ALA A 61 6.68 -2.16 5.18
N GLY A 62 7.71 -1.94 4.37
CA GLY A 62 8.45 -0.70 4.32
C GLY A 62 7.56 0.50 3.91
N LEU A 63 6.70 0.34 2.90
CA LEU A 63 5.71 1.34 2.53
C LEU A 63 4.74 1.62 3.68
N ALA A 64 4.18 0.60 4.31
CA ALA A 64 3.27 0.78 5.44
C ALA A 64 3.91 1.58 6.57
N ILE A 65 5.15 1.24 6.94
CA ILE A 65 5.91 1.95 7.95
C ILE A 65 6.15 3.42 7.54
N THR A 66 6.51 3.69 6.28
CA THR A 66 6.72 5.07 5.81
C THR A 66 5.46 5.90 5.85
N TYR A 67 4.28 5.32 5.57
CA TYR A 67 2.99 6.00 5.72
C TYR A 67 2.66 6.29 7.18
N ILE A 68 2.90 5.35 8.09
CA ILE A 68 2.69 5.54 9.53
C ILE A 68 3.61 6.67 10.05
N ILE A 69 4.90 6.64 9.70
CA ILE A 69 5.86 7.68 10.12
C ILE A 69 5.46 9.04 9.54
N SER A 70 5.03 9.09 8.27
CA SER A 70 4.57 10.32 7.62
C SER A 70 3.37 10.94 8.35
N SER A 71 2.52 10.11 8.98
CA SER A 71 1.35 10.59 9.72
C SER A 71 1.71 11.35 10.99
N VAL A 72 2.85 11.02 11.63
CA VAL A 72 3.27 11.65 12.89
C VAL A 72 3.50 13.17 12.74
N ASN A 73 3.91 13.60 11.54
CA ASN A 73 4.19 15.02 11.25
C ASN A 73 2.97 15.79 10.72
N LYS A 74 1.82 15.13 10.56
CA LYS A 74 0.61 15.76 10.04
C LYS A 74 -0.31 16.17 11.18
N LYS A 75 -0.91 17.38 11.07
CA LYS A 75 -1.80 17.93 12.11
C LYS A 75 -3.28 17.58 11.92
N GLY A 76 -3.67 17.09 10.76
CA GLY A 76 -5.07 16.77 10.44
C GLY A 76 -5.42 15.33 10.81
N VAL A 77 -6.41 15.11 11.68
CA VAL A 77 -6.90 13.79 12.05
C VAL A 77 -7.26 12.95 10.81
N PHE A 78 -7.78 13.61 9.80
CA PHE A 78 -8.20 13.01 8.55
C PHE A 78 -7.01 12.43 7.75
N ILE A 79 -5.92 13.19 7.61
CA ILE A 79 -4.69 12.74 6.92
C ILE A 79 -4.01 11.63 7.70
N ILE A 80 -4.03 11.71 9.03
CA ILE A 80 -3.50 10.66 9.89
C ILE A 80 -4.27 9.36 9.66
N ALA A 81 -5.59 9.41 9.72
CA ALA A 81 -6.46 8.26 9.45
C ALA A 81 -6.20 7.68 8.05
N PHE A 82 -6.09 8.55 7.03
CA PHE A 82 -5.80 8.16 5.64
C PHE A 82 -4.48 7.37 5.52
N ASN A 83 -3.40 7.86 6.12
CA ASN A 83 -2.11 7.18 6.07
C ASN A 83 -2.14 5.81 6.79
N TYR A 84 -2.83 5.71 7.93
CA TYR A 84 -3.03 4.42 8.62
C TYR A 84 -3.86 3.45 7.79
N LEU A 85 -4.89 3.93 7.10
CA LEU A 85 -5.71 3.11 6.23
C LEU A 85 -4.92 2.55 5.03
N ILE A 86 -4.05 3.37 4.41
CA ILE A 86 -3.14 2.90 3.36
C ILE A 86 -2.18 1.83 3.91
N ALA A 87 -1.61 2.05 5.09
CA ALA A 87 -0.72 1.08 5.71
C ALA A 87 -1.44 -0.25 5.98
N LEU A 88 -2.65 -0.21 6.51
CA LEU A 88 -3.48 -1.39 6.74
C LEU A 88 -3.80 -2.14 5.44
N PHE A 89 -4.10 -1.39 4.37
CA PHE A 89 -4.38 -1.94 3.06
C PHE A 89 -3.15 -2.68 2.47
N LEU A 90 -1.96 -2.09 2.58
CA LEU A 90 -0.70 -2.71 2.14
C LEU A 90 -0.42 -4.01 2.89
N ILE A 91 -0.61 -4.02 4.21
CA ILE A 91 -0.42 -5.22 5.04
C ILE A 91 -1.47 -6.28 4.70
N GLY A 92 -2.74 -5.90 4.56
CA GLY A 92 -3.82 -6.81 4.19
C GLY A 92 -3.58 -7.49 2.83
N THR A 93 -3.08 -6.72 1.86
CA THR A 93 -2.72 -7.21 0.54
C THR A 93 -1.53 -8.18 0.60
N LEU A 94 -0.52 -7.86 1.41
CA LEU A 94 0.61 -8.76 1.64
C LEU A 94 0.12 -10.11 2.19
N PHE A 95 -0.72 -10.12 3.21
CA PHE A 95 -1.26 -11.34 3.80
C PHE A 95 -2.08 -12.15 2.79
N PHE A 96 -2.81 -11.47 1.92
CA PHE A 96 -3.53 -12.12 0.84
C PHE A 96 -2.59 -12.79 -0.17
N PHE A 97 -1.53 -12.10 -0.61
CA PHE A 97 -0.55 -12.66 -1.56
C PHE A 97 0.27 -13.81 -0.97
N MET A 98 0.56 -13.75 0.33
CA MET A 98 1.37 -14.76 1.03
C MET A 98 0.55 -15.95 1.52
N HIS A 99 -0.76 -15.99 1.24
CA HIS A 99 -1.65 -17.05 1.73
C HIS A 99 -1.71 -17.21 3.25
N TYR A 100 -1.43 -16.17 4.01
CA TYR A 100 -1.56 -16.21 5.45
C TYR A 100 -3.02 -16.41 5.88
N PRO A 101 -3.27 -17.19 6.95
CA PRO A 101 -4.61 -17.34 7.49
C PRO A 101 -5.20 -15.96 7.84
N GLY A 102 -6.44 -15.71 7.45
CA GLY A 102 -7.07 -14.39 7.60
C GLY A 102 -6.78 -13.38 6.48
N GLY A 103 -5.91 -13.68 5.51
CA GLY A 103 -5.58 -12.78 4.40
C GLY A 103 -6.81 -12.36 3.59
N LYS A 104 -7.78 -13.25 3.39
CA LYS A 104 -9.06 -12.92 2.73
C LYS A 104 -9.87 -11.89 3.54
N THR A 105 -9.98 -12.08 4.84
CA THR A 105 -10.72 -11.17 5.73
C THR A 105 -10.07 -9.79 5.76
N MET A 106 -8.75 -9.72 5.87
CA MET A 106 -8.01 -8.46 5.80
C MET A 106 -8.16 -7.77 4.45
N LEU A 107 -8.20 -8.53 3.35
CA LEU A 107 -8.43 -7.97 2.02
C LEU A 107 -9.83 -7.34 1.92
N TYR A 108 -10.88 -8.02 2.40
CA TYR A 108 -12.24 -7.48 2.39
C TYR A 108 -12.38 -6.24 3.26
N LEU A 109 -11.74 -6.23 4.44
CA LEU A 109 -11.65 -5.03 5.28
C LEU A 109 -10.94 -3.89 4.54
N SER A 110 -9.85 -4.20 3.85
CA SER A 110 -9.10 -3.22 3.07
C SER A 110 -9.90 -2.69 1.87
N MET A 111 -10.69 -3.54 1.21
CA MET A 111 -11.58 -3.12 0.12
C MET A 111 -12.70 -2.19 0.58
N GLY A 112 -13.22 -2.37 1.80
CA GLY A 112 -14.18 -1.44 2.41
C GLY A 112 -13.60 -0.04 2.63
N ILE A 113 -12.27 0.08 2.67
CA ILE A 113 -11.53 1.33 2.83
C ILE A 113 -11.50 2.15 1.54
N ILE A 114 -11.59 1.51 0.35
CA ILE A 114 -11.55 2.21 -0.94
C ILE A 114 -12.64 3.29 -1.05
N PRO A 115 -13.92 3.02 -0.73
CA PRO A 115 -14.96 4.05 -0.71
C PRO A 115 -14.66 5.18 0.29
N LEU A 116 -14.12 4.84 1.46
CA LEU A 116 -13.74 5.83 2.46
C LEU A 116 -12.59 6.72 1.97
N LEU A 117 -11.63 6.14 1.25
CA LEU A 117 -10.55 6.90 0.60
C LEU A 117 -11.08 7.82 -0.49
N ILE A 118 -12.04 7.37 -1.29
CA ILE A 118 -12.69 8.19 -2.33
C ILE A 118 -13.46 9.35 -1.70
N LEU A 119 -14.22 9.09 -0.64
CA LEU A 119 -14.90 10.13 0.14
C LEU A 119 -13.89 11.12 0.72
N ALA A 120 -12.81 10.61 1.28
CA ALA A 120 -11.73 11.40 1.82
C ALA A 120 -11.13 12.36 0.80
N ILE A 121 -10.87 11.89 -0.40
CA ILE A 121 -10.35 12.69 -1.52
C ILE A 121 -11.38 13.76 -1.93
N SER A 122 -12.66 13.39 -1.99
CA SER A 122 -13.74 14.30 -2.39
C SER A 122 -13.92 15.44 -1.39
N PHE A 123 -13.80 15.16 -0.10
CA PHE A 123 -13.91 16.20 0.96
C PHE A 123 -12.62 16.99 1.13
N GLY A 124 -11.44 16.37 0.93
CA GLY A 124 -10.14 17.04 1.06
C GLY A 124 -9.91 18.12 0.00
N LYS A 125 -10.54 18.00 -1.16
CA LYS A 125 -10.43 18.98 -2.26
C LYS A 125 -11.03 20.36 -1.90
N LYS A 126 -11.83 20.43 -0.84
CA LYS A 126 -12.49 21.66 -0.41
C LYS A 126 -11.68 22.49 0.61
N SER A 127 -10.59 21.94 1.12
CA SER A 127 -9.71 22.60 2.10
C SER A 127 -8.36 22.94 1.46
N GLU A 128 -8.25 24.10 0.85
CA GLU A 128 -6.97 24.68 0.39
C GLU A 128 -6.02 25.05 1.54
N ASN A 129 -6.43 24.86 2.78
CA ASN A 129 -5.60 25.07 3.97
C ASN A 129 -4.84 23.80 4.32
N GLU A 130 -3.64 23.93 4.85
CA GLU A 130 -2.55 23.02 5.27
C GLU A 130 -2.88 21.55 5.68
N ASN A 131 -4.16 21.18 5.71
CA ASN A 131 -4.67 19.89 6.17
C ASN A 131 -5.23 19.00 5.06
N GLY A 132 -5.14 19.41 3.79
CA GLY A 132 -5.64 18.66 2.62
C GLY A 132 -4.66 17.57 2.17
N ILE A 133 -5.21 16.56 1.46
CA ILE A 133 -4.41 15.55 0.76
C ILE A 133 -3.71 16.24 -0.41
N THR A 134 -2.40 16.14 -0.48
CA THR A 134 -1.63 16.73 -1.58
C THR A 134 -1.80 15.92 -2.87
N VAL A 135 -1.60 16.58 -4.02
CA VAL A 135 -1.64 15.90 -5.33
C VAL A 135 -0.63 14.74 -5.38
N ASP A 136 0.53 14.93 -4.77
CA ASP A 136 1.56 13.87 -4.67
C ASP A 136 1.05 12.65 -3.90
N GLU A 137 0.35 12.84 -2.79
CA GLU A 137 -0.24 11.75 -2.00
C GLU A 137 -1.32 11.01 -2.79
N LEU A 138 -2.10 11.73 -3.59
CA LEU A 138 -3.10 11.16 -4.48
C LEU A 138 -2.46 10.33 -5.59
N LEU A 139 -1.42 10.83 -6.24
CA LEU A 139 -0.69 10.10 -7.29
C LEU A 139 -0.08 8.81 -6.73
N TRP A 140 0.49 8.85 -5.53
CA TRP A 140 1.00 7.66 -4.86
C TRP A 140 -0.09 6.64 -4.58
N LEU A 141 -1.26 7.07 -4.12
CA LEU A 141 -2.39 6.19 -3.90
C LEU A 141 -2.84 5.51 -5.20
N VAL A 142 -2.98 6.29 -6.28
CA VAL A 142 -3.37 5.75 -7.59
C VAL A 142 -2.35 4.73 -8.09
N ALA A 143 -1.05 4.99 -7.94
CA ALA A 143 0.01 4.06 -8.32
C ALA A 143 -0.05 2.75 -7.51
N ILE A 144 -0.25 2.84 -6.20
CA ILE A 144 -0.41 1.67 -5.32
C ILE A 144 -1.65 0.87 -5.72
N LEU A 145 -2.79 1.54 -5.92
CA LEU A 145 -4.04 0.88 -6.34
C LEU A 145 -3.89 0.18 -7.68
N PHE A 146 -3.21 0.80 -8.65
CA PHE A 146 -2.98 0.20 -9.96
C PHE A 146 -2.19 -1.11 -9.84
N VAL A 147 -1.09 -1.10 -9.10
CA VAL A 147 -0.26 -2.31 -8.86
C VAL A 147 -1.07 -3.41 -8.17
N LEU A 148 -1.90 -3.03 -7.19
CA LEU A 148 -2.74 -3.97 -6.44
C LEU A 148 -3.83 -4.59 -7.30
N ILE A 149 -4.54 -3.78 -8.08
CA ILE A 149 -5.60 -4.26 -8.99
C ILE A 149 -5.01 -5.26 -9.99
N PHE A 150 -3.85 -4.93 -10.58
CA PHE A 150 -3.17 -5.83 -11.50
C PHE A 150 -2.81 -7.17 -10.84
N GLY A 151 -2.26 -7.13 -9.63
CA GLY A 151 -1.94 -8.32 -8.85
C GLY A 151 -3.17 -9.17 -8.49
N LEU A 152 -4.27 -8.52 -8.10
CA LEU A 152 -5.53 -9.19 -7.77
C LEU A 152 -6.15 -9.87 -8.99
N ILE A 153 -6.20 -9.20 -10.13
CA ILE A 153 -6.73 -9.76 -11.39
C ILE A 153 -5.92 -10.99 -11.79
N SER A 154 -4.59 -10.89 -11.79
CA SER A 154 -3.70 -12.00 -12.13
C SER A 154 -3.94 -13.23 -11.24
N ARG A 155 -4.18 -13.00 -9.94
CA ARG A 155 -4.48 -14.07 -8.99
C ARG A 155 -5.86 -14.69 -9.21
N ILE A 156 -6.87 -13.90 -9.54
CA ILE A 156 -8.22 -14.41 -9.85
C ILE A 156 -8.15 -15.31 -11.08
N ILE A 157 -7.42 -14.89 -12.11
CA ILE A 157 -7.21 -15.70 -13.32
C ILE A 157 -6.52 -17.02 -12.97
N TYR A 158 -5.45 -16.98 -12.15
CA TYR A 158 -4.76 -18.17 -11.70
C TYR A 158 -5.69 -19.15 -10.95
N LEU A 159 -6.48 -18.66 -10.00
CA LEU A 159 -7.41 -19.49 -9.26
C LEU A 159 -8.50 -20.07 -10.16
N GLY A 160 -8.98 -19.30 -11.13
CA GLY A 160 -9.95 -19.78 -12.12
C GLY A 160 -9.39 -20.90 -13.01
N SER A 161 -8.10 -20.85 -13.35
CA SER A 161 -7.44 -21.90 -14.15
C SER A 161 -7.19 -23.21 -13.39
N GLN A 162 -7.26 -23.21 -12.05
CA GLN A 162 -7.09 -24.39 -11.21
C GLN A 162 -8.41 -25.17 -10.98
N ILE A 163 -9.55 -24.62 -11.41
CA ILE A 163 -10.84 -25.31 -11.29
C ILE A 163 -10.94 -26.30 -12.48
N PRO A 164 -10.99 -27.63 -12.23
CA PRO A 164 -11.18 -28.59 -13.31
C PRO A 164 -12.53 -28.32 -14.01
N PRO A 165 -12.62 -28.53 -15.34
CA PRO A 165 -13.89 -28.40 -16.02
C PRO A 165 -14.90 -29.37 -15.39
N MET A 166 -16.03 -28.82 -14.97
CA MET A 166 -17.16 -29.63 -14.50
C MET A 166 -17.72 -30.37 -15.72
N HIS A 167 -17.42 -31.66 -15.79
CA HIS A 167 -18.02 -32.58 -16.78
C HIS A 167 -19.35 -33.09 -16.27
#